data_98900c92cd70c0ca3bf796022e4a2792
#
_entry.id   98900c92cd70c0ca3bf796022e4a2792
#
_cell.length_a   1.000
_cell.length_b   1.000
_cell.length_c   1.000
_cell.angle_alpha   90.00
_cell.angle_beta   90.00
_cell.angle_gamma   90.00
#
_symmetry.space_group_name_H-M   'P 1'
#
loop_
_entity.id
_entity.type
_entity.pdbx_description
1 polymer ?
#
loop_
_entity_poly.entity_id
_entity_poly.type
_entity_poly.pdbx_seq_one_letter_code
_entity_poly.pdbx_strand_id
1 'polypeptide(L)'
;MQMRLSCLGMNSMLLAVLLLPVAFAQQAPKAEQELQQLQKQIKQTEQQVRQQRRQLQQAEQKLQAADKALAEAAKKLRDTASRKQRLEQESARLSQQQQQLQQQLTEQQQLLAAQLKSAYSLGQHDYSRLILNQQETGKLERILTYYQYFNQARLQQLAEINHTVTQLEQVKQQLSNQQQQLQTELTALQQQQQQLTAARSSQQESVSNLQALLKQQGSQLAYLRQNETSLQNTINELRRLAERNKDLSGLTAGRGQYPWPLRGRVLQRFGQNRQGGLASRGILIQGVSGANVQSIANGRVIYADWLKGYGWVIVVDHGKGFMSLYGHNQSLLKQPGDNVEAGEAIAQVGASGGQADPGLYFEIREKGDAVNPLNWLGKQ
;
A
#
# COMPACT_ATOMS: atom_id res chain seq x y z
N MET A 1 -44.62 -65.44 -67.76
CA MET A 1 -45.37 -65.46 -69.04
C MET A 1 -44.72 -64.42 -69.88
N GLN A 2 -43.92 -64.97 -70.82
CA GLN A 2 -43.77 -64.70 -72.23
C GLN A 2 -43.40 -63.27 -72.63
N MET A 3 -42.09 -63.09 -73.09
CA MET A 3 -41.72 -63.16 -74.51
C MET A 3 -42.16 -61.94 -75.32
N ARG A 4 -41.37 -61.24 -76.06
CA ARG A 4 -40.39 -61.45 -77.14
C ARG A 4 -39.68 -60.13 -77.41
N LEU A 5 -38.37 -60.05 -77.63
CA LEU A 5 -37.60 -60.10 -78.93
C LEU A 5 -38.14 -59.26 -80.05
N SER A 6 -37.30 -58.37 -80.45
CA SER A 6 -36.62 -58.28 -81.79
C SER A 6 -35.90 -56.91 -81.86
N CYS A 7 -34.66 -56.84 -82.02
CA CYS A 7 -33.73 -56.91 -83.14
C CYS A 7 -33.86 -55.86 -84.24
N LEU A 8 -32.71 -55.36 -84.65
CA LEU A 8 -32.25 -54.58 -85.81
C LEU A 8 -32.39 -53.06 -85.77
N GLY A 9 -31.33 -52.43 -85.78
CA GLY A 9 -30.72 -51.80 -86.90
C GLY A 9 -29.44 -51.04 -86.52
N MET A 10 -28.41 -51.53 -87.07
CA MET A 10 -27.05 -51.09 -87.17
C MET A 10 -27.00 -49.84 -88.13
N ASN A 11 -26.37 -48.80 -87.74
CA ASN A 11 -25.36 -48.06 -88.48
C ASN A 11 -25.32 -46.51 -88.19
N SER A 12 -24.12 -46.07 -88.23
CA SER A 12 -23.62 -44.70 -88.55
C SER A 12 -23.41 -43.78 -87.40
N MET A 13 -22.20 -43.82 -86.95
CA MET A 13 -21.05 -43.03 -87.37
C MET A 13 -20.90 -41.69 -86.67
N LEU A 14 -19.86 -41.65 -85.81
CA LEU A 14 -18.85 -40.61 -85.82
C LEU A 14 -19.34 -39.13 -85.96
N LEU A 15 -19.28 -38.40 -84.97
CA LEU A 15 -18.72 -36.99 -84.84
C LEU A 15 -19.34 -36.25 -83.63
N ALA A 16 -18.80 -36.36 -82.46
CA ALA A 16 -18.95 -35.30 -81.48
C ALA A 16 -18.01 -35.49 -80.28
N VAL A 17 -16.73 -35.68 -80.60
CA VAL A 17 -15.65 -35.49 -79.60
C VAL A 17 -14.88 -34.27 -80.01
N LEU A 18 -15.29 -33.08 -79.56
CA LEU A 18 -14.46 -31.86 -79.60
C LEU A 18 -15.25 -30.61 -79.13
N LEU A 19 -15.78 -30.60 -77.91
CA LEU A 19 -16.23 -29.34 -77.27
C LEU A 19 -16.31 -29.48 -75.70
N LEU A 20 -15.19 -29.92 -75.05
CA LEU A 20 -15.08 -29.89 -73.59
C LEU A 20 -13.66 -29.57 -73.15
N PRO A 21 -13.05 -28.45 -73.51
CA PRO A 21 -12.05 -27.84 -72.64
C PRO A 21 -12.26 -26.34 -72.40
N VAL A 22 -13.36 -25.68 -72.77
CA VAL A 22 -13.50 -24.21 -72.61
C VAL A 22 -14.12 -23.83 -71.27
N ALA A 23 -14.85 -24.73 -70.55
CA ALA A 23 -15.44 -24.40 -69.28
C ALA A 23 -14.42 -24.45 -68.09
N PHE A 24 -13.33 -25.20 -68.18
CA PHE A 24 -12.28 -25.25 -67.14
C PHE A 24 -11.31 -24.06 -67.25
N ALA A 25 -11.10 -23.43 -68.36
CA ALA A 25 -10.18 -22.35 -68.58
C ALA A 25 -10.73 -20.99 -68.04
N GLN A 26 -12.03 -20.84 -67.82
CA GLN A 26 -12.65 -19.62 -67.30
C GLN A 26 -12.78 -19.63 -65.74
N GLN A 27 -12.63 -20.76 -65.07
CA GLN A 27 -12.69 -20.86 -63.59
C GLN A 27 -11.33 -20.57 -62.93
N ALA A 28 -10.21 -20.78 -63.61
CA ALA A 28 -8.88 -20.52 -63.05
C ALA A 28 -8.61 -19.04 -62.70
N PRO A 29 -8.90 -18.03 -63.52
CA PRO A 29 -8.64 -16.64 -63.19
C PRO A 29 -9.56 -16.09 -62.07
N LYS A 30 -10.76 -16.66 -61.90
CA LYS A 30 -11.65 -16.31 -60.76
C LYS A 30 -11.13 -16.86 -59.45
N ALA A 31 -10.65 -18.08 -59.39
CA ALA A 31 -10.05 -18.69 -58.21
C ALA A 31 -8.76 -17.96 -57.76
N GLU A 32 -7.92 -17.52 -58.70
CA GLU A 32 -6.74 -16.69 -58.43
C GLU A 32 -7.09 -15.31 -57.87
N GLN A 33 -8.12 -14.66 -58.39
CA GLN A 33 -8.60 -13.38 -57.87
C GLN A 33 -9.19 -13.52 -56.45
N GLU A 34 -9.96 -14.56 -56.20
CA GLU A 34 -10.49 -14.87 -54.84
C GLU A 34 -9.35 -15.18 -53.87
N LEU A 35 -8.34 -15.92 -54.24
CA LEU A 35 -7.15 -16.17 -53.44
C LEU A 35 -6.37 -14.89 -53.11
N GLN A 36 -6.15 -14.02 -54.07
CA GLN A 36 -5.50 -12.72 -53.86
C GLN A 36 -6.33 -11.82 -52.94
N GLN A 37 -7.64 -11.78 -53.08
CA GLN A 37 -8.52 -11.07 -52.15
C GLN A 37 -8.46 -11.62 -50.75
N LEU A 38 -8.50 -12.94 -50.60
CA LEU A 38 -8.40 -13.61 -49.28
C LEU A 38 -7.05 -13.34 -48.62
N GLN A 39 -5.94 -13.42 -49.36
CA GLN A 39 -4.61 -13.09 -48.86
C GLN A 39 -4.51 -11.62 -48.42
N LYS A 40 -5.12 -10.68 -49.15
CA LYS A 40 -5.19 -9.29 -48.77
C LYS A 40 -6.00 -9.07 -47.51
N GLN A 41 -7.14 -9.73 -47.36
CA GLN A 41 -7.96 -9.71 -46.15
C GLN A 41 -7.22 -10.30 -44.94
N ILE A 42 -6.54 -11.43 -45.13
CA ILE A 42 -5.70 -12.04 -44.05
C ILE A 42 -4.64 -11.04 -43.62
N LYS A 43 -3.89 -10.43 -44.54
CA LYS A 43 -2.84 -9.46 -44.23
C LYS A 43 -3.39 -8.22 -43.49
N GLN A 44 -4.55 -7.72 -43.92
CA GLN A 44 -5.23 -6.60 -43.25
C GLN A 44 -5.68 -6.98 -41.83
N THR A 45 -6.27 -8.17 -41.65
CA THR A 45 -6.71 -8.66 -40.34
C THR A 45 -5.51 -8.87 -39.40
N GLU A 46 -4.41 -9.42 -39.90
CA GLU A 46 -3.18 -9.56 -39.12
C GLU A 46 -2.60 -8.22 -38.68
N GLN A 47 -2.65 -7.20 -39.54
CA GLN A 47 -2.22 -5.85 -39.19
C GLN A 47 -3.11 -5.23 -38.12
N GLN A 48 -4.44 -5.38 -38.23
CA GLN A 48 -5.39 -4.93 -37.20
C GLN A 48 -5.15 -5.62 -35.86
N VAL A 49 -4.99 -6.94 -35.85
CA VAL A 49 -4.70 -7.70 -34.64
C VAL A 49 -3.38 -7.24 -33.97
N ARG A 50 -2.33 -7.00 -34.78
CA ARG A 50 -1.06 -6.46 -34.26
C ARG A 50 -1.22 -5.06 -33.67
N GLN A 51 -1.99 -4.19 -34.31
CA GLN A 51 -2.27 -2.84 -33.81
C GLN A 51 -3.06 -2.89 -32.49
N GLN A 52 -4.09 -3.72 -32.42
CA GLN A 52 -4.90 -3.91 -31.20
C GLN A 52 -4.06 -4.44 -30.04
N ARG A 53 -3.18 -5.41 -30.27
CA ARG A 53 -2.25 -5.92 -29.26
C ARG A 53 -1.32 -4.83 -28.73
N ARG A 54 -0.79 -3.97 -29.62
CA ARG A 54 0.06 -2.82 -29.20
C ARG A 54 -0.71 -1.83 -28.35
N GLN A 55 -1.94 -1.49 -28.73
CA GLN A 55 -2.80 -0.59 -27.96
C GLN A 55 -3.10 -1.15 -26.57
N LEU A 56 -3.42 -2.43 -26.47
CA LEU A 56 -3.66 -3.11 -25.21
C LEU A 56 -2.42 -3.08 -24.32
N GLN A 57 -1.26 -3.43 -24.87
CA GLN A 57 0.01 -3.39 -24.14
C GLN A 57 0.35 -1.99 -23.62
N GLN A 58 0.13 -0.95 -24.43
CA GLN A 58 0.33 0.44 -24.01
C GLN A 58 -0.64 0.86 -22.90
N ALA A 59 -1.91 0.44 -22.97
CA ALA A 59 -2.90 0.72 -21.93
C ALA A 59 -2.54 0.04 -20.61
N GLU A 60 -2.04 -1.21 -20.66
CA GLU A 60 -1.54 -1.94 -19.50
C GLU A 60 -0.33 -1.26 -18.86
N GLN A 61 0.63 -0.80 -19.67
CA GLN A 61 1.80 -0.08 -19.18
C GLN A 61 1.41 1.24 -18.50
N LYS A 62 0.45 1.98 -19.09
CA LYS A 62 -0.08 3.22 -18.51
C LYS A 62 -0.78 2.93 -17.16
N LEU A 63 -1.58 1.87 -17.09
CA LEU A 63 -2.23 1.47 -15.86
C LEU A 63 -1.19 1.10 -14.77
N GLN A 64 -0.19 0.30 -15.12
CA GLN A 64 0.88 -0.05 -14.17
C GLN A 64 1.63 1.18 -13.66
N ALA A 65 1.93 2.14 -14.55
CA ALA A 65 2.59 3.39 -14.17
C ALA A 65 1.70 4.24 -13.25
N ALA A 66 0.40 4.33 -13.54
CA ALA A 66 -0.57 5.04 -12.72
C ALA A 66 -0.75 4.38 -11.33
N ASP A 67 -0.82 3.04 -11.28
CA ASP A 67 -0.87 2.29 -10.01
C ASP A 67 0.39 2.54 -9.15
N LYS A 68 1.58 2.58 -9.77
CA LYS A 68 2.84 2.90 -9.08
C LYS A 68 2.84 4.33 -8.53
N ALA A 69 2.44 5.31 -9.35
CA ALA A 69 2.37 6.71 -8.93
C ALA A 69 1.38 6.92 -7.77
N LEU A 70 0.24 6.23 -7.81
CA LEU A 70 -0.75 6.26 -6.73
C LEU A 70 -0.20 5.66 -5.43
N ALA A 71 0.50 4.51 -5.53
CA ALA A 71 1.11 3.86 -4.37
C ALA A 71 2.19 4.73 -3.72
N GLU A 72 3.04 5.38 -4.53
CA GLU A 72 4.07 6.32 -4.05
C GLU A 72 3.47 7.55 -3.38
N ALA A 73 2.43 8.16 -3.99
CA ALA A 73 1.74 9.30 -3.41
C ALA A 73 1.08 8.94 -2.07
N ALA A 74 0.44 7.78 -1.98
CA ALA A 74 -0.17 7.29 -0.75
C ALA A 74 0.87 7.02 0.35
N LYS A 75 2.03 6.44 -0.02
CA LYS A 75 3.15 6.22 0.91
C LYS A 75 3.68 7.54 1.46
N LYS A 76 3.99 8.51 0.59
CA LYS A 76 4.50 9.83 0.98
C LYS A 76 3.54 10.54 1.95
N LEU A 77 2.25 10.53 1.64
CA LEU A 77 1.22 11.12 2.50
C LEU A 77 1.22 10.50 3.90
N ARG A 78 1.27 9.17 3.99
CA ARG A 78 1.31 8.45 5.26
C ARG A 78 2.57 8.75 6.07
N ASP A 79 3.74 8.75 5.40
CA ASP A 79 5.02 9.01 6.06
C ASP A 79 5.06 10.44 6.62
N THR A 80 4.53 11.42 5.88
CA THR A 80 4.41 12.80 6.34
C THR A 80 3.40 12.95 7.49
N ALA A 81 2.25 12.26 7.42
CA ALA A 81 1.28 12.24 8.50
C ALA A 81 1.87 11.65 9.80
N SER A 82 2.68 10.60 9.70
CA SER A 82 3.38 9.99 10.84
C SER A 82 4.45 10.93 11.43
N ARG A 83 5.19 11.66 10.58
CA ARG A 83 6.14 12.69 11.05
C ARG A 83 5.42 13.83 11.76
N LYS A 84 4.35 14.35 11.17
CA LYS A 84 3.51 15.38 11.79
C LYS A 84 3.05 14.97 13.19
N GLN A 85 2.54 13.75 13.35
CA GLN A 85 2.07 13.26 14.64
C GLN A 85 3.20 13.23 15.69
N ARG A 86 4.40 12.78 15.32
CA ARG A 86 5.57 12.78 16.22
C ARG A 86 5.97 14.20 16.61
N LEU A 87 5.99 15.14 15.66
CA LEU A 87 6.30 16.54 15.91
C LEU A 87 5.27 17.19 16.85
N GLU A 88 3.99 16.86 16.71
CA GLU A 88 2.93 17.33 17.62
C GLU A 88 3.12 16.82 19.05
N GLN A 89 3.45 15.54 19.22
CA GLN A 89 3.73 14.97 20.55
C GLN A 89 4.94 15.60 21.22
N GLU A 90 6.03 15.82 20.48
CA GLU A 90 7.22 16.46 21.01
C GLU A 90 7.00 17.93 21.31
N SER A 91 6.24 18.65 20.48
CA SER A 91 5.83 20.05 20.74
C SER A 91 4.99 20.14 22.02
N ALA A 92 4.06 19.22 22.25
CA ALA A 92 3.27 19.18 23.48
C ALA A 92 4.16 18.93 24.73
N ARG A 93 5.12 18.02 24.62
CA ARG A 93 6.09 17.72 25.68
C ARG A 93 6.96 18.93 26.01
N LEU A 94 7.52 19.59 25.01
CA LEU A 94 8.34 20.79 25.18
C LEU A 94 7.52 21.93 25.79
N SER A 95 6.27 22.10 25.39
CA SER A 95 5.36 23.10 25.96
C SER A 95 5.09 22.85 27.45
N GLN A 96 4.87 21.59 27.83
CA GLN A 96 4.72 21.21 29.25
C GLN A 96 6.00 21.47 30.04
N GLN A 97 7.16 21.12 29.49
CA GLN A 97 8.47 21.38 30.13
C GLN A 97 8.72 22.90 30.29
N GLN A 98 8.38 23.69 29.28
CA GLN A 98 8.46 25.17 29.37
C GLN A 98 7.61 25.70 30.51
N GLN A 99 6.38 25.22 30.65
CA GLN A 99 5.47 25.62 31.73
C GLN A 99 6.03 25.26 33.11
N GLN A 100 6.58 24.06 33.27
CA GLN A 100 7.20 23.63 34.52
C GLN A 100 8.40 24.49 34.90
N LEU A 101 9.32 24.75 33.96
CA LEU A 101 10.49 25.60 34.17
C LEU A 101 10.09 27.04 34.49
N GLN A 102 9.05 27.58 33.86
CA GLN A 102 8.52 28.91 34.12
C GLN A 102 7.94 29.01 35.53
N GLN A 103 7.23 28.01 35.97
CA GLN A 103 6.70 27.94 37.34
C GLN A 103 7.85 27.84 38.36
N GLN A 104 8.81 26.94 38.13
CA GLN A 104 9.99 26.80 38.98
C GLN A 104 10.79 28.09 39.09
N LEU A 105 10.99 28.82 37.99
CA LEU A 105 11.66 30.11 37.97
C LEU A 105 10.91 31.13 38.84
N THR A 106 9.58 31.17 38.71
CA THR A 106 8.74 32.09 39.50
C THR A 106 8.85 31.79 41.00
N GLU A 107 8.80 30.53 41.42
CA GLU A 107 8.97 30.10 42.80
C GLU A 107 10.37 30.44 43.35
N GLN A 108 11.43 30.17 42.57
CA GLN A 108 12.81 30.55 42.93
C GLN A 108 13.00 32.06 43.09
N GLN A 109 12.40 32.85 42.21
CA GLN A 109 12.45 34.33 42.27
C GLN A 109 11.70 34.86 43.52
N GLN A 110 10.53 34.31 43.82
CA GLN A 110 9.78 34.68 45.05
C GLN A 110 10.56 34.38 46.33
N LEU A 111 11.18 33.20 46.39
CA LEU A 111 12.01 32.79 47.53
C LEU A 111 13.22 33.74 47.69
N LEU A 112 13.92 34.02 46.61
CA LEU A 112 15.06 34.96 46.61
C LEU A 112 14.62 36.38 47.03
N ALA A 113 13.48 36.87 46.54
CA ALA A 113 12.94 38.17 46.91
C ALA A 113 12.59 38.26 48.39
N ALA A 114 11.99 37.19 48.98
CA ALA A 114 11.70 37.10 50.40
C ALA A 114 12.98 37.11 51.24
N GLN A 115 14.02 36.39 50.84
CA GLN A 115 15.33 36.40 51.50
C GLN A 115 16.02 37.76 51.43
N LEU A 116 15.98 38.44 50.26
CA LEU A 116 16.54 39.76 50.10
C LEU A 116 15.83 40.82 50.97
N LYS A 117 14.49 40.73 51.03
CA LYS A 117 13.67 41.60 51.89
C LYS A 117 14.01 41.40 53.36
N SER A 118 14.14 40.15 53.81
CA SER A 118 14.53 39.83 55.20
C SER A 118 15.93 40.33 55.51
N ALA A 119 16.89 40.12 54.62
CA ALA A 119 18.25 40.58 54.81
C ALA A 119 18.34 42.12 54.84
N TYR A 120 17.58 42.83 54.02
CA TYR A 120 17.49 44.29 54.02
C TYR A 120 16.90 44.82 55.36
N SER A 121 15.83 44.18 55.84
CA SER A 121 15.17 44.57 57.09
C SER A 121 16.08 44.37 58.32
N LEU A 122 16.94 43.34 58.30
CA LEU A 122 17.89 43.03 59.39
C LEU A 122 19.20 43.85 59.28
N GLY A 123 19.59 44.28 58.10
CA GLY A 123 20.97 44.63 57.76
C GLY A 123 21.37 46.10 57.93
N GLN A 124 20.47 47.07 58.20
CA GLN A 124 20.87 48.45 58.26
C GLN A 124 21.47 48.88 59.63
N HIS A 125 21.27 48.14 60.70
CA HIS A 125 21.72 48.57 62.02
C HIS A 125 22.61 47.61 62.82
N ASP A 126 22.66 46.34 62.47
CA ASP A 126 23.35 45.33 63.35
C ASP A 126 24.83 45.14 63.05
N TYR A 127 25.24 45.24 61.75
CA TYR A 127 26.64 44.96 61.37
C TYR A 127 27.62 45.98 61.96
N SER A 128 27.31 47.28 61.86
CA SER A 128 28.12 48.36 62.40
C SER A 128 28.12 48.38 63.95
N ARG A 129 26.98 48.04 64.57
CA ARG A 129 26.85 47.96 66.02
C ARG A 129 27.57 46.76 66.60
N LEU A 130 27.55 45.59 65.92
CA LEU A 130 28.24 44.38 66.36
C LEU A 130 29.77 44.49 66.25
N ILE A 131 30.29 45.19 65.23
CA ILE A 131 31.72 45.43 65.10
C ILE A 131 32.21 46.48 66.15
N LEU A 132 31.36 47.42 66.51
CA LEU A 132 31.70 48.47 67.48
C LEU A 132 31.57 48.01 68.90
N ASN A 133 30.83 46.96 69.21
CA ASN A 133 30.56 46.47 70.54
C ASN A 133 31.45 45.22 70.88
N GLN A 134 32.74 45.45 71.20
CA GLN A 134 33.81 44.47 71.39
C GLN A 134 33.67 43.53 72.65
N GLN A 135 32.51 43.47 73.31
CA GLN A 135 32.39 42.75 74.60
C GLN A 135 32.09 41.24 74.50
N GLU A 136 31.81 40.66 73.36
CA GLU A 136 31.56 39.21 73.21
C GLU A 136 32.14 38.61 71.89
N THR A 137 33.42 38.28 71.87
CA THR A 137 34.16 37.68 70.74
C THR A 137 33.51 36.37 70.26
N GLY A 138 33.00 35.54 71.16
CA GLY A 138 32.34 34.27 70.80
C GLY A 138 30.96 34.39 70.11
N LYS A 139 30.27 35.52 70.24
CA LYS A 139 29.04 35.83 69.50
C LYS A 139 29.35 36.30 68.10
N LEU A 140 30.41 37.08 67.94
CA LEU A 140 30.84 37.63 66.64
C LEU A 140 31.24 36.48 65.70
N GLU A 141 32.01 35.51 66.16
CA GLU A 141 32.47 34.36 65.37
C GLU A 141 31.27 33.49 64.87
N ARG A 142 30.31 33.24 65.75
CA ARG A 142 29.08 32.51 65.37
C ARG A 142 28.26 33.29 64.31
N ILE A 143 28.10 34.57 64.48
CA ILE A 143 27.35 35.42 63.52
C ILE A 143 28.07 35.45 62.17
N LEU A 144 29.39 35.60 62.12
CA LEU A 144 30.18 35.55 60.88
C LEU A 144 30.02 34.20 60.18
N THR A 145 30.05 33.10 60.96
CA THR A 145 29.83 31.75 60.42
C THR A 145 28.41 31.60 59.81
N TYR A 146 27.36 32.11 60.50
CA TYR A 146 26.00 32.11 59.94
C TYR A 146 25.90 32.93 58.68
N TYR A 147 26.55 34.11 58.58
CA TYR A 147 26.60 34.93 57.37
C TYR A 147 27.31 34.26 56.23
N GLN A 148 28.38 33.52 56.50
CA GLN A 148 29.06 32.71 55.47
C GLN A 148 28.12 31.65 54.90
N TYR A 149 27.47 30.87 55.76
CA TYR A 149 26.49 29.89 55.32
C TYR A 149 25.34 30.48 54.51
N PHE A 150 24.84 31.65 54.98
CA PHE A 150 23.74 32.34 54.34
C PHE A 150 24.13 32.87 52.94
N ASN A 151 25.34 33.45 52.83
CA ASN A 151 25.87 33.92 51.55
C ASN A 151 26.14 32.79 50.59
N GLN A 152 26.68 31.67 51.07
CA GLN A 152 26.90 30.45 50.24
C GLN A 152 25.58 29.91 49.73
N ALA A 153 24.56 29.78 50.56
CA ALA A 153 23.22 29.33 50.17
C ALA A 153 22.60 30.27 49.10
N ARG A 154 22.79 31.60 49.26
CA ARG A 154 22.30 32.60 48.28
C ARG A 154 23.02 32.50 46.95
N LEU A 155 24.34 32.27 46.93
CA LEU A 155 25.12 32.08 45.71
C LEU A 155 24.66 30.79 45.00
N GLN A 156 24.41 29.72 45.72
CA GLN A 156 23.84 28.47 45.15
C GLN A 156 22.48 28.74 44.54
N GLN A 157 21.59 29.43 45.21
CA GLN A 157 20.25 29.74 44.70
C GLN A 157 20.31 30.62 43.44
N LEU A 158 21.22 31.62 43.37
CA LEU A 158 21.45 32.42 42.15
C LEU A 158 21.96 31.55 40.99
N ALA A 159 22.84 30.59 41.26
CA ALA A 159 23.32 29.64 40.28
C ALA A 159 22.18 28.74 39.74
N GLU A 160 21.30 28.25 40.62
CA GLU A 160 20.12 27.49 40.26
C GLU A 160 19.13 28.31 39.40
N ILE A 161 18.87 29.57 39.76
CA ILE A 161 18.04 30.47 38.94
C ILE A 161 18.64 30.63 37.56
N ASN A 162 19.94 30.96 37.46
CA ASN A 162 20.62 31.11 36.17
C ASN A 162 20.57 29.83 35.35
N HIS A 163 20.70 28.66 35.99
CA HIS A 163 20.55 27.37 35.29
C HIS A 163 19.13 27.19 34.76
N THR A 164 18.09 27.45 35.58
CA THR A 164 16.68 27.41 35.18
C THR A 164 16.38 28.36 34.02
N VAL A 165 16.92 29.59 34.04
CA VAL A 165 16.78 30.55 32.95
C VAL A 165 17.40 30.03 31.65
N THR A 166 18.61 29.47 31.74
CA THR A 166 19.30 28.91 30.57
C THR A 166 18.51 27.71 29.97
N GLN A 167 18.02 26.82 30.83
CA GLN A 167 17.18 25.70 30.38
C GLN A 167 15.88 26.19 29.72
N LEU A 168 15.22 27.20 30.31
CA LEU A 168 14.00 27.76 29.77
C LEU A 168 14.24 28.37 28.38
N GLU A 169 15.35 29.06 28.17
CA GLU A 169 15.70 29.64 26.87
C GLU A 169 15.98 28.58 25.83
N GLN A 170 16.69 27.50 26.21
CA GLN A 170 16.92 26.35 25.35
C GLN A 170 15.60 25.66 24.93
N VAL A 171 14.68 25.43 25.88
CA VAL A 171 13.37 24.83 25.60
C VAL A 171 12.53 25.73 24.70
N LYS A 172 12.53 27.05 24.91
CA LYS A 172 11.84 28.03 24.04
C LYS A 172 12.38 27.96 22.60
N GLN A 173 13.69 27.92 22.44
CA GLN A 173 14.31 27.81 21.13
C GLN A 173 13.96 26.49 20.44
N GLN A 174 13.99 25.37 21.17
CA GLN A 174 13.59 24.06 20.65
C GLN A 174 12.12 24.07 20.23
N LEU A 175 11.22 24.63 21.04
CA LEU A 175 9.80 24.73 20.74
C LEU A 175 9.54 25.57 19.47
N SER A 176 10.25 26.70 19.33
CA SER A 176 10.16 27.54 18.12
C SER A 176 10.58 26.80 16.86
N ASN A 177 11.72 26.08 16.91
CA ASN A 177 12.20 25.26 15.80
C ASN A 177 11.20 24.14 15.45
N GLN A 178 10.63 23.49 16.47
CA GLN A 178 9.65 22.44 16.31
C GLN A 178 8.35 22.95 15.65
N GLN A 179 7.88 24.11 16.04
CA GLN A 179 6.70 24.77 15.44
C GLN A 179 6.94 25.11 13.96
N GLN A 180 8.13 25.60 13.62
CA GLN A 180 8.50 25.87 12.22
C GLN A 180 8.54 24.59 11.38
N GLN A 181 9.10 23.49 11.92
CA GLN A 181 9.09 22.19 11.26
C GLN A 181 7.66 21.67 11.07
N LEU A 182 6.81 21.79 12.08
CA LEU A 182 5.40 21.40 12.00
C LEU A 182 4.67 22.14 10.89
N GLN A 183 4.89 23.44 10.76
CA GLN A 183 4.30 24.25 9.70
C GLN A 183 4.75 23.78 8.31
N THR A 184 6.02 23.44 8.16
CA THR A 184 6.57 22.89 6.90
C THR A 184 5.91 21.54 6.55
N GLU A 185 5.77 20.63 7.52
CA GLU A 185 5.13 19.34 7.30
C GLU A 185 3.62 19.48 6.99
N LEU A 186 2.92 20.46 7.58
CA LEU A 186 1.52 20.75 7.23
C LEU A 186 1.37 21.18 5.77
N THR A 187 2.26 22.06 5.30
CA THR A 187 2.27 22.48 3.89
C THR A 187 2.56 21.30 2.96
N ALA A 188 3.55 20.48 3.30
CA ALA A 188 3.88 19.28 2.55
C ALA A 188 2.70 18.28 2.51
N LEU A 189 2.00 18.09 3.63
CA LEU A 189 0.81 17.23 3.73
C LEU A 189 -0.29 17.67 2.77
N GLN A 190 -0.56 18.99 2.71
CA GLN A 190 -1.57 19.55 1.81
C GLN A 190 -1.21 19.32 0.33
N GLN A 191 0.05 19.56 -0.04
CA GLN A 191 0.53 19.31 -1.41
C GLN A 191 0.44 17.82 -1.78
N GLN A 192 0.82 16.93 -0.87
CA GLN A 192 0.76 15.48 -1.10
C GLN A 192 -0.67 14.97 -1.21
N GLN A 193 -1.61 15.57 -0.46
CA GLN A 193 -3.03 15.26 -0.60
C GLN A 193 -3.55 15.61 -1.99
N GLN A 194 -3.13 16.74 -2.56
CA GLN A 194 -3.46 17.11 -3.94
C GLN A 194 -2.84 16.14 -4.95
N GLN A 195 -1.56 15.77 -4.76
CA GLN A 195 -0.89 14.79 -5.61
C GLN A 195 -1.58 13.42 -5.58
N LEU A 196 -2.02 12.96 -4.40
CA LEU A 196 -2.77 11.72 -4.24
C LEU A 196 -4.09 11.77 -5.01
N THR A 197 -4.80 12.90 -4.94
CA THR A 197 -6.06 13.08 -5.67
C THR A 197 -5.84 13.04 -7.18
N ALA A 198 -4.81 13.72 -7.69
CA ALA A 198 -4.44 13.69 -9.10
C ALA A 198 -4.03 12.29 -9.56
N ALA A 199 -3.23 11.56 -8.74
CA ALA A 199 -2.83 10.20 -9.05
C ALA A 199 -4.03 9.23 -9.10
N ARG A 200 -5.02 9.40 -8.21
CA ARG A 200 -6.27 8.62 -8.25
C ARG A 200 -7.06 8.88 -9.52
N SER A 201 -7.21 10.13 -9.93
CA SER A 201 -7.90 10.48 -11.17
C SER A 201 -7.21 9.86 -12.40
N SER A 202 -5.89 9.94 -12.49
CA SER A 202 -5.11 9.33 -13.57
C SER A 202 -5.23 7.80 -13.60
N GLN A 203 -5.22 7.16 -12.44
CA GLN A 203 -5.42 5.71 -12.32
C GLN A 203 -6.82 5.31 -12.79
N GLN A 204 -7.86 6.04 -12.36
CA GLN A 204 -9.24 5.79 -12.76
C GLN A 204 -9.42 5.92 -14.28
N GLU A 205 -8.83 6.94 -14.90
CA GLU A 205 -8.82 7.12 -16.34
C GLU A 205 -8.13 5.95 -17.07
N SER A 206 -6.98 5.50 -16.56
CA SER A 206 -6.25 4.37 -17.11
C SER A 206 -7.04 3.06 -17.04
N VAL A 207 -7.77 2.82 -15.95
CA VAL A 207 -8.69 1.67 -15.80
C VAL A 207 -9.81 1.75 -16.82
N SER A 208 -10.47 2.91 -16.94
CA SER A 208 -11.57 3.12 -17.88
C SER A 208 -11.14 2.88 -19.31
N ASN A 209 -9.98 3.41 -19.70
CA ASN A 209 -9.41 3.23 -21.05
C ASN A 209 -9.08 1.76 -21.34
N LEU A 210 -8.50 1.04 -20.40
CA LEU A 210 -8.21 -0.39 -20.54
C LEU A 210 -9.49 -1.21 -20.71
N GLN A 211 -10.52 -0.96 -19.88
CA GLN A 211 -11.80 -1.64 -19.96
C GLN A 211 -12.52 -1.38 -21.28
N ALA A 212 -12.50 -0.13 -21.77
CA ALA A 212 -13.08 0.23 -23.08
C ALA A 212 -12.39 -0.52 -24.22
N LEU A 213 -11.05 -0.59 -24.24
CA LEU A 213 -10.30 -1.35 -25.25
C LEU A 213 -10.61 -2.84 -25.21
N LEU A 214 -10.68 -3.44 -24.01
CA LEU A 214 -11.01 -4.87 -23.87
C LEU A 214 -12.43 -5.19 -24.36
N LYS A 215 -13.38 -4.30 -24.08
CA LYS A 215 -14.76 -4.45 -24.55
C LYS A 215 -14.86 -4.32 -26.07
N GLN A 216 -14.20 -3.33 -26.66
CA GLN A 216 -14.19 -3.08 -28.11
C GLN A 216 -13.58 -4.25 -28.89
N GLN A 217 -12.55 -4.89 -28.35
CA GLN A 217 -11.84 -5.98 -29.02
C GLN A 217 -12.45 -7.36 -28.81
N GLY A 218 -13.47 -7.49 -27.95
CA GLY A 218 -14.02 -8.80 -27.56
C GLY A 218 -12.99 -9.73 -26.89
N SER A 219 -11.87 -9.16 -26.43
CA SER A 219 -10.70 -9.90 -25.94
C SER A 219 -10.71 -10.13 -24.42
N GLN A 220 -11.80 -9.78 -23.74
CA GLN A 220 -11.89 -9.83 -22.28
C GLN A 220 -11.61 -11.23 -21.70
N LEU A 221 -12.15 -12.28 -22.33
CA LEU A 221 -11.92 -13.66 -21.91
C LEU A 221 -10.44 -14.07 -22.09
N ALA A 222 -9.84 -13.73 -23.22
CA ALA A 222 -8.42 -14.02 -23.48
C ALA A 222 -7.50 -13.28 -22.48
N TYR A 223 -7.82 -12.04 -22.16
CA TYR A 223 -7.11 -11.25 -21.15
C TYR A 223 -7.19 -11.90 -19.75
N LEU A 224 -8.39 -12.29 -19.32
CA LEU A 224 -8.58 -12.96 -18.01
C LEU A 224 -7.83 -14.30 -17.94
N ARG A 225 -7.87 -15.11 -19.00
CA ARG A 225 -7.10 -16.38 -19.07
C ARG A 225 -5.60 -16.15 -18.98
N GLN A 226 -5.07 -15.13 -19.66
CA GLN A 226 -3.66 -14.78 -19.60
C GLN A 226 -3.25 -14.33 -18.19
N ASN A 227 -4.06 -13.51 -17.52
CA ASN A 227 -3.80 -13.08 -16.15
C ASN A 227 -3.83 -14.26 -15.16
N GLU A 228 -4.78 -15.17 -15.33
CA GLU A 228 -4.87 -16.40 -14.52
C GLU A 228 -3.65 -17.29 -14.70
N THR A 229 -3.19 -17.47 -15.95
CA THR A 229 -1.97 -18.24 -16.24
C THR A 229 -0.73 -17.57 -15.61
N SER A 230 -0.62 -16.25 -15.71
CA SER A 230 0.47 -15.49 -15.08
C SER A 230 0.49 -15.68 -13.57
N LEU A 231 -0.67 -15.55 -12.91
CA LEU A 231 -0.78 -15.79 -11.46
C LEU A 231 -0.40 -17.24 -11.10
N GLN A 232 -0.87 -18.22 -11.85
CA GLN A 232 -0.56 -19.65 -11.60
C GLN A 232 0.95 -19.92 -11.73
N ASN A 233 1.62 -19.34 -12.72
CA ASN A 233 3.07 -19.46 -12.88
C ASN A 233 3.82 -18.85 -11.70
N THR A 234 3.45 -17.63 -11.31
CA THR A 234 4.02 -16.97 -10.12
C THR A 234 3.84 -17.82 -8.87
N ILE A 235 2.65 -18.35 -8.62
CA ILE A 235 2.39 -19.23 -7.47
C ILE A 235 3.22 -20.52 -7.51
N ASN A 236 3.40 -21.12 -8.68
CA ASN A 236 4.22 -22.34 -8.81
C ASN A 236 5.69 -22.07 -8.47
N GLU A 237 6.22 -20.90 -8.85
CA GLU A 237 7.57 -20.47 -8.47
C GLU A 237 7.68 -20.22 -6.96
N LEU A 238 6.70 -19.51 -6.39
CA LEU A 238 6.67 -19.21 -4.95
C LEU A 238 6.53 -20.48 -4.11
N ARG A 239 5.79 -21.49 -4.57
CA ARG A 239 5.69 -22.79 -3.90
C ARG A 239 7.05 -23.46 -3.74
N ARG A 240 7.89 -23.44 -4.78
CA ARG A 240 9.26 -23.99 -4.71
C ARG A 240 10.13 -23.26 -3.68
N LEU A 241 9.90 -21.96 -3.48
CA LEU A 241 10.60 -21.16 -2.47
C LEU A 241 10.07 -21.45 -1.06
N ALA A 242 8.76 -21.61 -0.89
CA ALA A 242 8.10 -21.89 0.38
C ALA A 242 8.44 -23.27 0.96
N GLU A 243 8.71 -24.28 0.11
CA GLU A 243 9.14 -25.63 0.56
C GLU A 243 10.43 -25.61 1.40
N ARG A 244 11.18 -24.50 1.39
CA ARG A 244 12.40 -24.30 2.21
C ARG A 244 12.10 -23.79 3.64
N ASN A 245 10.88 -23.31 3.91
CA ASN A 245 10.47 -22.74 5.20
C ASN A 245 9.76 -23.82 6.04
N LYS A 246 10.49 -24.59 6.85
CA LYS A 246 9.95 -25.71 7.63
C LYS A 246 9.34 -25.34 8.98
N ASP A 247 9.52 -24.08 9.43
CA ASP A 247 9.20 -23.69 10.83
C ASP A 247 7.77 -23.17 11.04
N LEU A 248 6.96 -23.08 9.98
CA LEU A 248 5.60 -22.53 10.04
C LEU A 248 4.56 -23.66 10.23
N SER A 249 3.53 -23.39 11.06
CA SER A 249 2.55 -24.39 11.53
C SER A 249 1.47 -24.77 10.51
N GLY A 250 1.29 -23.99 9.43
CA GLY A 250 0.20 -24.15 8.45
C GLY A 250 -1.13 -23.60 8.97
N LEU A 251 -2.18 -23.72 8.15
CA LEU A 251 -3.51 -23.18 8.48
C LEU A 251 -4.51 -24.23 9.01
N THR A 252 -4.17 -25.50 9.05
CA THR A 252 -5.12 -26.59 9.31
C THR A 252 -5.80 -26.49 10.68
N ALA A 253 -5.06 -26.07 11.72
CA ALA A 253 -5.56 -26.04 13.10
C ALA A 253 -6.64 -24.97 13.37
N GLY A 254 -6.66 -23.88 12.58
CA GLY A 254 -7.60 -22.75 12.73
C GLY A 254 -8.70 -22.69 11.65
N ARG A 255 -8.98 -23.77 10.95
CA ARG A 255 -9.98 -23.79 9.89
C ARG A 255 -11.36 -23.31 10.40
N GLY A 256 -11.93 -22.27 9.72
CA GLY A 256 -13.21 -21.66 10.10
C GLY A 256 -13.12 -20.65 11.25
N GLN A 257 -11.92 -20.29 11.73
CA GLN A 257 -11.72 -19.38 12.86
C GLN A 257 -10.75 -18.22 12.54
N TYR A 258 -10.13 -18.21 11.36
CA TYR A 258 -9.20 -17.14 11.01
C TYR A 258 -9.89 -15.78 10.91
N PRO A 259 -9.21 -14.69 11.33
CA PRO A 259 -9.75 -13.35 11.20
C PRO A 259 -9.93 -12.98 9.71
N TRP A 260 -10.91 -12.14 9.44
CA TRP A 260 -11.09 -11.59 8.11
C TRP A 260 -9.93 -10.65 7.76
N PRO A 261 -9.32 -10.77 6.56
CA PRO A 261 -8.24 -9.87 6.14
C PRO A 261 -8.71 -8.44 5.94
N LEU A 262 -10.01 -8.27 5.69
CA LEU A 262 -10.72 -7.01 5.57
C LEU A 262 -12.18 -7.25 5.94
N ARG A 263 -12.75 -6.39 6.79
CA ARG A 263 -14.19 -6.41 7.07
C ARG A 263 -14.93 -5.69 5.96
N GLY A 264 -15.93 -6.36 5.36
CA GLY A 264 -16.69 -5.78 4.25
C GLY A 264 -17.55 -6.82 3.52
N ARG A 265 -18.45 -6.34 2.68
CA ARG A 265 -19.34 -7.20 1.90
C ARG A 265 -18.54 -8.00 0.85
N VAL A 266 -18.80 -9.28 0.74
CA VAL A 266 -18.25 -10.13 -0.33
C VAL A 266 -18.99 -9.82 -1.63
N LEU A 267 -18.30 -9.19 -2.58
CA LEU A 267 -18.80 -8.83 -3.90
C LEU A 267 -18.78 -10.00 -4.88
N GLN A 268 -17.76 -10.87 -4.76
CA GLN A 268 -17.59 -12.05 -5.59
C GLN A 268 -17.13 -13.23 -4.73
N ARG A 269 -17.76 -14.38 -4.92
CA ARG A 269 -17.47 -15.60 -4.17
C ARG A 269 -16.56 -16.55 -4.95
N PHE A 270 -15.87 -17.41 -4.24
CA PHE A 270 -15.11 -18.52 -4.81
C PHE A 270 -16.02 -19.40 -5.68
N GLY A 271 -15.53 -19.82 -6.86
CA GLY A 271 -16.27 -20.62 -7.84
C GLY A 271 -17.34 -19.87 -8.63
N GLN A 272 -17.67 -18.61 -8.27
CA GLN A 272 -18.61 -17.79 -9.02
C GLN A 272 -18.01 -17.39 -10.37
N ASN A 273 -18.81 -17.48 -11.44
CA ASN A 273 -18.38 -17.09 -12.77
C ASN A 273 -18.12 -15.58 -12.84
N ARG A 274 -16.93 -15.21 -13.33
CA ARG A 274 -16.57 -13.85 -13.72
C ARG A 274 -17.18 -13.50 -15.09
N GLN A 275 -17.20 -12.20 -15.42
CA GLN A 275 -17.45 -11.79 -16.80
C GLN A 275 -16.48 -12.51 -17.73
N GLY A 276 -17.02 -13.32 -18.69
CA GLY A 276 -16.20 -14.17 -19.55
C GLY A 276 -16.22 -15.67 -19.22
N GLY A 277 -16.96 -16.10 -18.18
CA GLY A 277 -17.23 -17.53 -17.91
C GLY A 277 -16.14 -18.27 -17.11
N LEU A 278 -15.11 -17.59 -16.62
CA LEU A 278 -14.09 -18.19 -15.75
C LEU A 278 -14.55 -18.16 -14.29
N ALA A 279 -14.40 -19.26 -13.58
CA ALA A 279 -14.70 -19.35 -12.15
C ALA A 279 -13.68 -18.57 -11.32
N SER A 280 -14.13 -17.82 -10.32
CA SER A 280 -13.26 -17.11 -9.38
C SER A 280 -12.51 -18.09 -8.48
N ARG A 281 -11.19 -17.94 -8.36
CA ARG A 281 -10.34 -18.75 -7.48
C ARG A 281 -10.20 -18.18 -6.06
N GLY A 282 -10.78 -17.01 -5.81
CA GLY A 282 -10.79 -16.35 -4.51
C GLY A 282 -12.11 -15.62 -4.28
N ILE A 283 -12.10 -14.72 -3.31
CA ILE A 283 -13.21 -13.82 -3.01
C ILE A 283 -12.79 -12.38 -3.22
N LEU A 284 -13.75 -11.51 -3.61
CA LEU A 284 -13.56 -10.06 -3.65
C LEU A 284 -14.35 -9.44 -2.50
N ILE A 285 -13.67 -8.73 -1.62
CA ILE A 285 -14.25 -8.07 -0.44
C ILE A 285 -14.28 -6.58 -0.69
N GLN A 286 -15.44 -5.94 -0.57
CA GLN A 286 -15.59 -4.49 -0.68
C GLN A 286 -14.82 -3.79 0.44
N GLY A 287 -14.12 -2.70 0.12
CA GLY A 287 -13.38 -1.91 1.10
C GLY A 287 -13.24 -0.45 0.71
N VAL A 288 -12.84 0.36 1.66
CA VAL A 288 -12.51 1.77 1.43
C VAL A 288 -11.03 1.87 1.04
N SER A 289 -10.73 2.63 -0.01
CA SER A 289 -9.34 2.85 -0.45
C SER A 289 -8.48 3.37 0.70
N GLY A 290 -7.32 2.73 0.92
CA GLY A 290 -6.40 3.04 2.01
C GLY A 290 -6.69 2.34 3.34
N ALA A 291 -7.81 1.60 3.47
CA ALA A 291 -8.06 0.77 4.66
C ALA A 291 -7.00 -0.34 4.78
N ASN A 292 -6.65 -0.70 6.01
CA ASN A 292 -5.65 -1.73 6.25
C ASN A 292 -6.16 -3.12 5.86
N VAL A 293 -5.31 -3.85 5.14
CA VAL A 293 -5.45 -5.28 4.86
C VAL A 293 -4.57 -6.03 5.85
N GLN A 294 -5.14 -7.00 6.56
CA GLN A 294 -4.47 -7.74 7.63
C GLN A 294 -4.14 -9.16 7.20
N SER A 295 -3.01 -9.70 7.69
CA SER A 295 -2.69 -11.11 7.56
C SER A 295 -3.68 -11.96 8.35
N ILE A 296 -4.18 -13.04 7.76
CA ILE A 296 -5.11 -13.94 8.45
C ILE A 296 -4.43 -14.81 9.51
N ALA A 297 -3.13 -15.04 9.40
CA ALA A 297 -2.34 -15.89 10.29
C ALA A 297 -0.88 -15.47 10.28
N ASN A 298 -0.11 -15.99 11.23
CA ASN A 298 1.34 -15.85 11.24
C ASN A 298 1.93 -16.46 9.97
N GLY A 299 2.98 -15.85 9.45
CA GLY A 299 3.62 -16.32 8.23
C GLY A 299 4.80 -15.48 7.81
N ARG A 300 5.30 -15.76 6.61
CA ARG A 300 6.38 -15.03 5.98
C ARG A 300 5.96 -14.54 4.61
N VAL A 301 6.22 -13.27 4.32
CA VAL A 301 5.99 -12.71 2.98
C VAL A 301 6.95 -13.34 2.00
N ILE A 302 6.43 -13.96 0.94
CA ILE A 302 7.22 -14.58 -0.12
C ILE A 302 7.11 -13.84 -1.44
N TYR A 303 6.14 -12.93 -1.59
CA TYR A 303 5.95 -12.09 -2.76
C TYR A 303 5.30 -10.77 -2.37
N ALA A 304 5.79 -9.67 -2.93
CA ALA A 304 5.23 -8.33 -2.75
C ALA A 304 5.59 -7.47 -3.97
N ASP A 305 4.77 -7.54 -5.03
CA ASP A 305 5.00 -6.79 -6.28
C ASP A 305 3.69 -6.64 -7.07
N TRP A 306 3.77 -5.89 -8.18
CA TRP A 306 2.66 -5.69 -9.10
C TRP A 306 2.48 -6.90 -10.04
N LEU A 307 1.26 -7.43 -10.12
CA LEU A 307 0.90 -8.55 -10.96
C LEU A 307 -0.23 -8.17 -11.92
N LYS A 308 -0.05 -8.45 -13.21
CA LYS A 308 -1.02 -8.16 -14.26
C LYS A 308 -2.40 -8.73 -13.92
N GLY A 309 -3.43 -7.88 -13.96
CA GLY A 309 -4.82 -8.20 -13.66
C GLY A 309 -5.17 -8.33 -12.16
N TYR A 310 -4.16 -8.34 -11.28
CA TYR A 310 -4.35 -8.40 -9.83
C TYR A 310 -3.78 -7.17 -9.10
N GLY A 311 -3.04 -6.28 -9.84
CA GLY A 311 -2.44 -5.07 -9.28
C GLY A 311 -1.34 -5.36 -8.27
N TRP A 312 -1.24 -4.58 -7.21
CA TRP A 312 -0.34 -4.81 -6.11
C TRP A 312 -0.78 -6.02 -5.30
N VAL A 313 0.07 -7.03 -5.28
CA VAL A 313 -0.19 -8.33 -4.66
C VAL A 313 0.86 -8.59 -3.58
N ILE A 314 0.40 -9.09 -2.43
CA ILE A 314 1.25 -9.68 -1.42
C ILE A 314 0.83 -11.12 -1.17
N VAL A 315 1.80 -12.02 -1.06
CA VAL A 315 1.58 -13.44 -0.75
C VAL A 315 2.33 -13.80 0.52
N VAL A 316 1.60 -14.39 1.46
CA VAL A 316 2.13 -14.85 2.74
C VAL A 316 2.14 -16.38 2.75
N ASP A 317 3.30 -16.96 3.02
CA ASP A 317 3.48 -18.41 3.29
C ASP A 317 3.21 -18.67 4.78
N HIS A 318 2.30 -19.57 5.06
CA HIS A 318 1.94 -20.00 6.41
C HIS A 318 2.56 -21.35 6.79
N GLY A 319 3.32 -21.96 5.87
CA GLY A 319 3.94 -23.26 6.03
C GLY A 319 3.01 -24.44 5.65
N LYS A 320 3.59 -25.62 5.58
CA LYS A 320 2.91 -26.87 5.22
C LYS A 320 2.14 -26.81 3.89
N GLY A 321 2.58 -25.93 2.96
CA GLY A 321 1.98 -25.70 1.66
C GLY A 321 0.75 -24.79 1.66
N PHE A 322 0.49 -24.06 2.76
CA PHE A 322 -0.58 -23.06 2.83
C PHE A 322 -0.05 -21.66 2.55
N MET A 323 -0.74 -20.95 1.66
CA MET A 323 -0.46 -19.57 1.32
C MET A 323 -1.74 -18.76 1.29
N SER A 324 -1.65 -17.49 1.65
CA SER A 324 -2.70 -16.49 1.42
C SER A 324 -2.22 -15.41 0.46
N LEU A 325 -3.10 -14.98 -0.43
CA LEU A 325 -2.85 -13.96 -1.45
C LEU A 325 -3.83 -12.82 -1.28
N TYR A 326 -3.30 -11.59 -1.34
CA TYR A 326 -4.01 -10.35 -1.17
C TYR A 326 -3.73 -9.45 -2.37
N GLY A 327 -4.72 -9.20 -3.21
CA GLY A 327 -4.59 -8.44 -4.47
C GLY A 327 -5.44 -7.17 -4.50
N HIS A 328 -5.28 -6.38 -5.57
CA HIS A 328 -5.90 -5.08 -5.82
C HIS A 328 -5.55 -4.00 -4.78
N ASN A 329 -4.43 -4.18 -4.07
CA ASN A 329 -4.00 -3.24 -3.05
C ASN A 329 -3.60 -1.89 -3.67
N GLN A 330 -3.73 -0.81 -2.89
CA GLN A 330 -3.19 0.51 -3.23
C GLN A 330 -1.68 0.57 -2.95
N SER A 331 -1.25 0.00 -1.83
CA SER A 331 0.15 -0.06 -1.44
C SER A 331 0.44 -1.29 -0.59
N LEU A 332 1.68 -1.75 -0.62
CA LEU A 332 2.17 -2.85 0.20
C LEU A 332 2.97 -2.29 1.38
N LEU A 333 2.77 -2.84 2.57
CA LEU A 333 3.41 -2.40 3.82
C LEU A 333 4.57 -3.29 4.23
N LYS A 334 4.71 -4.44 3.58
CA LYS A 334 5.71 -5.47 3.85
C LYS A 334 6.45 -5.84 2.57
N GLN A 335 7.66 -6.38 2.74
CA GLN A 335 8.54 -6.82 1.66
C GLN A 335 8.76 -8.34 1.71
N PRO A 336 9.18 -8.96 0.60
CA PRO A 336 9.57 -10.37 0.61
C PRO A 336 10.67 -10.64 1.66
N GLY A 337 10.44 -11.65 2.48
CA GLY A 337 11.31 -12.00 3.62
C GLY A 337 10.81 -11.54 4.98
N ASP A 338 9.89 -10.57 5.05
CA ASP A 338 9.32 -10.10 6.33
C ASP A 338 8.45 -11.19 6.97
N ASN A 339 8.57 -11.33 8.28
CA ASN A 339 7.63 -12.10 9.09
C ASN A 339 6.42 -11.24 9.41
N VAL A 340 5.25 -11.87 9.46
CA VAL A 340 3.98 -11.22 9.77
C VAL A 340 3.20 -12.04 10.80
N GLU A 341 2.48 -11.33 11.66
CA GLU A 341 1.60 -11.93 12.66
C GLU A 341 0.14 -11.89 12.21
N ALA A 342 -0.68 -12.75 12.82
CA ALA A 342 -2.13 -12.71 12.59
C ALA A 342 -2.71 -11.35 13.00
N GLY A 343 -3.49 -10.73 12.12
CA GLY A 343 -4.05 -9.38 12.34
C GLY A 343 -3.11 -8.22 12.03
N GLU A 344 -1.85 -8.47 11.70
CA GLU A 344 -0.90 -7.42 11.33
C GLU A 344 -1.25 -6.82 9.96
N ALA A 345 -1.16 -5.48 9.85
CA ALA A 345 -1.40 -4.77 8.60
C ALA A 345 -0.25 -5.04 7.61
N ILE A 346 -0.57 -5.63 6.46
CA ILE A 346 0.38 -6.04 5.42
C ILE A 346 0.26 -5.25 4.12
N ALA A 347 -0.91 -4.65 3.87
CA ALA A 347 -1.21 -3.86 2.69
C ALA A 347 -2.34 -2.86 2.97
N GLN A 348 -2.66 -2.05 1.98
CA GLN A 348 -3.82 -1.14 2.01
C GLN A 348 -4.73 -1.40 0.82
N VAL A 349 -6.05 -1.41 1.06
CA VAL A 349 -7.09 -1.61 0.05
C VAL A 349 -6.94 -0.59 -1.07
N GLY A 350 -7.09 -1.04 -2.30
CA GLY A 350 -7.09 -0.20 -3.49
C GLY A 350 -8.00 -0.72 -4.58
N ALA A 351 -7.73 -0.26 -5.81
CA ALA A 351 -8.38 -0.68 -7.04
C ALA A 351 -7.34 -0.93 -8.15
N SER A 352 -6.14 -1.39 -7.79
CA SER A 352 -5.06 -1.59 -8.76
C SER A 352 -5.28 -2.82 -9.66
N GLY A 353 -4.56 -2.88 -10.78
CA GLY A 353 -4.64 -4.01 -11.71
C GLY A 353 -5.91 -4.05 -12.57
N GLY A 354 -6.59 -2.90 -12.75
CA GLY A 354 -7.78 -2.80 -13.59
C GLY A 354 -9.11 -3.06 -12.90
N GLN A 355 -9.12 -3.13 -11.57
CA GLN A 355 -10.34 -3.19 -10.77
C GLN A 355 -11.05 -1.83 -10.81
N ALA A 356 -12.39 -1.82 -10.99
CA ALA A 356 -13.16 -0.59 -11.08
C ALA A 356 -13.39 0.07 -9.71
N ASP A 357 -13.78 -0.73 -8.73
CA ASP A 357 -14.12 -0.27 -7.38
C ASP A 357 -13.08 -0.73 -6.36
N PRO A 358 -12.83 0.03 -5.29
CA PRO A 358 -11.93 -0.39 -4.23
C PRO A 358 -12.40 -1.68 -3.54
N GLY A 359 -11.47 -2.63 -3.40
CA GLY A 359 -11.74 -3.91 -2.78
C GLY A 359 -10.48 -4.75 -2.65
N LEU A 360 -10.59 -5.79 -1.86
CA LEU A 360 -9.52 -6.76 -1.65
C LEU A 360 -9.84 -8.06 -2.39
N TYR A 361 -9.01 -8.47 -3.33
CA TYR A 361 -9.01 -9.84 -3.82
C TYR A 361 -8.25 -10.71 -2.81
N PHE A 362 -8.93 -11.72 -2.30
CA PHE A 362 -8.37 -12.61 -1.29
C PHE A 362 -8.49 -14.08 -1.72
N GLU A 363 -7.38 -14.81 -1.64
CA GLU A 363 -7.30 -16.21 -2.03
C GLU A 363 -6.49 -16.99 -0.99
N ILE A 364 -6.92 -18.22 -0.70
CA ILE A 364 -6.15 -19.19 0.08
C ILE A 364 -5.77 -20.34 -0.85
N ARG A 365 -4.53 -20.77 -0.74
CA ARG A 365 -4.01 -21.93 -1.47
C ARG A 365 -3.48 -23.00 -0.53
N GLU A 366 -3.83 -24.23 -0.84
CA GLU A 366 -3.32 -25.43 -0.19
C GLU A 366 -2.54 -26.24 -1.23
N LYS A 367 -1.23 -26.44 -1.01
CA LYS A 367 -0.31 -27.17 -1.92
C LYS A 367 -0.33 -26.65 -3.36
N GLY A 368 -0.60 -25.36 -3.55
CA GLY A 368 -0.66 -24.69 -4.85
C GLY A 368 -2.05 -24.58 -5.46
N ASP A 369 -3.04 -25.32 -4.96
CA ASP A 369 -4.43 -25.28 -5.43
C ASP A 369 -5.24 -24.23 -4.65
N ALA A 370 -6.06 -23.46 -5.37
CA ALA A 370 -6.95 -22.49 -4.75
C ALA A 370 -8.11 -23.19 -4.03
N VAL A 371 -8.33 -22.86 -2.77
CA VAL A 371 -9.42 -23.37 -1.94
C VAL A 371 -10.37 -22.27 -1.54
N ASN A 372 -11.64 -22.61 -1.25
CA ASN A 372 -12.65 -21.61 -0.88
C ASN A 372 -12.26 -20.91 0.43
N PRO A 373 -11.93 -19.59 0.41
CA PRO A 373 -11.49 -18.87 1.60
C PRO A 373 -12.54 -18.81 2.71
N LEU A 374 -13.83 -18.84 2.35
CA LEU A 374 -14.93 -18.77 3.32
C LEU A 374 -14.99 -19.98 4.26
N ASN A 375 -14.35 -21.11 3.89
CA ASN A 375 -14.25 -22.29 4.74
C ASN A 375 -13.15 -22.15 5.83
N TRP A 376 -12.34 -21.09 5.75
CA TRP A 376 -11.20 -20.87 6.63
C TRP A 376 -11.42 -19.67 7.57
N LEU A 377 -12.20 -18.71 7.12
CA LEU A 377 -12.52 -17.48 7.86
C LEU A 377 -13.61 -17.74 8.90
N GLY A 378 -13.49 -17.08 10.05
CA GLY A 378 -14.50 -17.08 11.08
C GLY A 378 -15.76 -16.27 10.69
N LYS A 379 -16.71 -16.14 11.60
CA LYS A 379 -17.86 -15.24 11.41
C LYS A 379 -17.36 -13.79 11.35
N GLN A 380 -17.93 -13.00 10.42
CA GLN A 380 -17.60 -11.58 10.22
C GLN A 380 -18.24 -10.69 11.29
#